data_fa3086f79d361698d4cde8aa2474e551
#
_entry.id   fa3086f79d361698d4cde8aa2474e551
#
_cell.length_a   1.000
_cell.length_b   1.000
_cell.length_c   1.000
_cell.angle_alpha   90.00
_cell.angle_beta   90.00
_cell.angle_gamma   90.00
#
_symmetry.space_group_name_H-M   'P 1'
#
loop_
_entity.id
_entity.type
_entity.pdbx_description
1 polymer ?
#
loop_
_entity_poly.entity_id
_entity_poly.type
_entity_poly.pdbx_seq_one_letter_code
_entity_poly.pdbx_strand_id
1 'polypeptide(L)'
;MAALAVVAIYAYWSHIAEHGERAAARDIAAAPGDAGTGKAWGTRVGFVNDKRLDEHYDKHGAEFGRVTRQDYLRQAQLLRDTQAGGPVLETVRRDGVTTRFDRQTGAFVAFNGDGTIRTFFKPNDGERYYRRQAERVGE
;
A
#
# COMPACT_ATOMS: atom_id res chain seq x y z
N MET A 1 -3.75 4.00 27.73
CA MET A 1 -4.27 3.22 26.59
C MET A 1 -3.69 3.61 25.22
N ALA A 2 -3.02 4.76 25.09
CA ALA A 2 -2.30 5.15 23.88
C ALA A 2 -1.01 4.34 23.62
N ALA A 3 -0.43 3.72 24.63
CA ALA A 3 0.83 2.98 24.53
C ALA A 3 0.72 1.65 23.76
N LEU A 4 -0.44 1.00 23.80
CA LEU A 4 -0.66 -0.29 23.10
C LEU A 4 -0.78 -0.14 21.58
N ALA A 5 -1.30 0.98 21.10
CA ALA A 5 -1.39 1.25 19.66
C ALA A 5 -0.01 1.53 19.05
N VAL A 6 0.88 2.17 19.81
CA VAL A 6 2.26 2.47 19.37
C VAL A 6 3.09 1.20 19.26
N VAL A 7 2.91 0.25 20.17
CA VAL A 7 3.63 -1.03 20.15
C VAL A 7 3.20 -1.90 18.98
N ALA A 8 1.91 -1.91 18.63
CA ALA A 8 1.43 -2.66 17.48
C ALA A 8 1.95 -2.10 16.16
N ILE A 9 2.05 -0.79 16.03
CA ILE A 9 2.64 -0.11 14.87
C ILE A 9 4.14 -0.39 14.78
N TYR A 10 4.84 -0.39 15.91
CA TYR A 10 6.28 -0.68 15.94
C TYR A 10 6.59 -2.14 15.61
N ALA A 11 5.79 -3.09 16.09
CA ALA A 11 5.93 -4.50 15.78
C ALA A 11 5.65 -4.80 14.29
N TYR A 12 4.69 -4.11 13.70
CA TYR A 12 4.38 -4.20 12.27
C TYR A 12 5.53 -3.64 11.43
N TRP A 13 6.12 -2.52 11.83
CA TRP A 13 7.29 -1.93 11.19
C TRP A 13 8.53 -2.82 11.25
N SER A 14 8.82 -3.37 12.43
CA SER A 14 9.94 -4.30 12.61
C SER A 14 9.75 -5.56 11.76
N HIS A 15 8.52 -6.05 11.70
CA HIS A 15 8.17 -7.24 10.92
C HIS A 15 8.28 -7.01 9.42
N ILE A 16 7.87 -5.85 8.92
CA ILE A 16 8.01 -5.47 7.51
C ILE A 16 9.47 -5.20 7.16
N ALA A 17 10.23 -4.53 8.01
CA ALA A 17 11.63 -4.23 7.76
C ALA A 17 12.48 -5.52 7.70
N GLU A 18 12.25 -6.48 8.60
CA GLU A 18 12.98 -7.73 8.61
C GLU A 18 12.56 -8.71 7.51
N HIS A 19 11.28 -8.74 7.17
CA HIS A 19 10.78 -9.62 6.13
C HIS A 19 10.82 -8.99 4.73
N GLY A 20 10.84 -7.67 4.64
CA GLY A 20 10.93 -6.95 3.37
C GLY A 20 12.27 -7.17 2.67
N GLU A 21 13.37 -7.11 3.41
CA GLU A 21 14.70 -7.36 2.83
C GLU A 21 14.91 -8.82 2.46
N ARG A 22 14.41 -9.75 3.28
CA ARG A 22 14.53 -11.18 2.99
C ARG A 22 13.57 -11.63 1.89
N ALA A 23 12.40 -11.05 1.79
CA ALA A 23 11.46 -11.32 0.71
C ALA A 23 11.99 -10.78 -0.62
N ALA A 24 12.54 -9.58 -0.64
CA ALA A 24 13.15 -9.01 -1.84
C ALA A 24 14.34 -9.84 -2.36
N ALA A 25 15.16 -10.37 -1.44
CA ALA A 25 16.25 -11.25 -1.79
C ALA A 25 15.80 -12.63 -2.29
N ARG A 26 14.64 -13.10 -1.82
CA ARG A 26 14.04 -14.36 -2.28
C ARG A 26 13.31 -14.21 -3.61
N ASP A 27 12.66 -13.06 -3.84
CA ASP A 27 11.95 -12.78 -5.08
C ASP A 27 12.92 -12.64 -6.27
N ILE A 28 14.14 -12.18 -6.01
CA ILE A 28 15.22 -12.15 -7.03
C ILE A 28 15.70 -13.58 -7.35
N ALA A 29 15.60 -14.49 -6.39
CA ALA A 29 16.00 -15.89 -6.53
C ALA A 29 14.85 -16.81 -6.94
N ALA A 30 13.61 -16.40 -6.81
CA ALA A 30 12.45 -17.14 -7.26
C ALA A 30 12.34 -17.03 -8.78
N ALA A 31 12.44 -18.14 -9.43
CA ALA A 31 12.36 -18.25 -10.89
C ALA A 31 11.12 -17.52 -11.44
N PRO A 32 11.23 -16.89 -12.62
CA PRO A 32 10.10 -16.32 -13.32
C PRO A 32 9.18 -17.45 -13.74
N GLY A 33 8.20 -17.77 -12.92
CA GLY A 33 7.32 -18.89 -13.18
C GLY A 33 5.96 -18.76 -12.54
N ASP A 34 5.77 -17.81 -11.68
CA ASP A 34 4.45 -17.59 -11.07
C ASP A 34 3.70 -16.52 -11.85
N ALA A 35 3.20 -16.92 -12.98
CA ALA A 35 2.42 -16.09 -13.91
C ALA A 35 0.99 -15.81 -13.43
N GLY A 36 0.71 -15.92 -12.15
CA GLY A 36 -0.67 -15.82 -11.66
C GLY A 36 -0.96 -14.69 -10.71
N THR A 37 0.06 -14.03 -10.19
CA THR A 37 -0.16 -13.12 -9.08
C THR A 37 0.66 -11.86 -9.23
N GLY A 38 -0.03 -10.83 -9.62
CA GLY A 38 0.36 -9.44 -9.48
C GLY A 38 1.84 -9.08 -9.67
N LYS A 39 2.13 -8.33 -10.70
CA LYS A 39 3.45 -7.74 -10.91
C LYS A 39 3.86 -6.96 -9.66
N ALA A 40 4.95 -7.39 -9.01
CA ALA A 40 5.62 -6.56 -8.03
C ALA A 40 6.45 -5.51 -8.76
N TRP A 41 6.08 -4.25 -8.63
CA TRP A 41 6.82 -3.13 -9.24
C TRP A 41 8.00 -2.67 -8.38
N GLY A 42 7.98 -3.01 -7.07
CA GLY A 42 9.06 -2.67 -6.15
C GLY A 42 9.25 -1.17 -5.97
N THR A 43 10.51 -0.77 -5.78
CA THR A 43 10.88 0.62 -5.53
C THR A 43 11.02 1.47 -6.79
N ARG A 44 10.98 0.85 -7.96
CA ARG A 44 11.17 1.56 -9.24
C ARG A 44 9.97 2.38 -9.66
N VAL A 45 8.78 1.99 -9.22
CA VAL A 45 7.52 2.66 -9.55
C VAL A 45 6.87 3.19 -8.29
N GLY A 46 6.63 4.48 -8.24
CA GLY A 46 5.95 5.17 -7.13
C GLY A 46 4.82 6.04 -7.63
N PHE A 47 4.71 7.25 -7.10
CA PHE A 47 3.82 8.27 -7.64
C PHE A 47 4.31 8.72 -9.03
N VAL A 48 3.45 9.42 -9.77
CA VAL A 48 3.78 9.85 -11.14
C VAL A 48 5.02 10.75 -11.19
N ASN A 49 5.26 11.54 -10.16
CA ASN A 49 6.46 12.37 -9.99
C ASN A 49 6.64 12.75 -8.51
N ASP A 50 7.77 13.38 -8.21
CA ASP A 50 8.12 13.80 -6.85
C ASP A 50 7.14 14.84 -6.28
N LYS A 51 6.63 15.73 -7.12
CA LYS A 51 5.63 16.71 -6.68
C LYS A 51 4.37 16.03 -6.13
N ARG A 52 3.88 15.01 -6.80
CA ARG A 52 2.72 14.24 -6.33
C ARG A 52 3.00 13.50 -5.04
N LEU A 53 4.19 12.92 -4.93
CA LEU A 53 4.60 12.30 -3.68
C LEU A 53 4.64 13.32 -2.53
N ASP A 54 5.23 14.50 -2.76
CA ASP A 54 5.31 15.56 -1.76
C ASP A 54 3.91 16.03 -1.31
N GLU A 55 3.02 16.28 -2.26
CA GLU A 55 1.63 16.67 -1.97
C GLU A 55 0.89 15.65 -1.11
N HIS A 56 1.03 14.36 -1.44
CA HIS A 56 0.40 13.29 -0.67
C HIS A 56 1.05 13.10 0.70
N TYR A 57 2.37 13.19 0.78
CA TYR A 57 3.08 13.12 2.05
C TYR A 57 2.72 14.28 2.98
N ASP A 58 2.68 15.50 2.48
CA ASP A 58 2.28 16.66 3.26
C ASP A 58 0.86 16.55 3.81
N LYS A 59 -0.03 15.98 3.02
CA LYS A 59 -1.44 15.82 3.39
C LYS A 59 -1.69 14.62 4.31
N HIS A 60 -1.03 13.50 4.07
CA HIS A 60 -1.37 12.21 4.66
C HIS A 60 -0.26 11.56 5.48
N GLY A 61 0.97 12.05 5.40
CA GLY A 61 2.11 11.44 6.08
C GLY A 61 1.92 11.26 7.58
N ALA A 62 1.33 12.26 8.24
CA ALA A 62 1.07 12.22 9.68
C ALA A 62 0.09 11.12 10.11
N GLU A 63 -0.75 10.61 9.21
CA GLU A 63 -1.64 9.48 9.48
C GLU A 63 -0.89 8.18 9.75
N PHE A 64 0.36 8.11 9.32
CA PHE A 64 1.25 6.95 9.47
C PHE A 64 2.27 7.11 10.60
N GLY A 65 2.12 8.14 11.44
CA GLY A 65 3.04 8.46 12.51
C GLY A 65 4.17 9.38 12.07
N ARG A 66 5.32 9.31 12.77
CA ARG A 66 6.49 10.11 12.43
C ARG A 66 7.32 9.40 11.37
N VAL A 67 6.82 9.40 10.15
CA VAL A 67 7.49 8.76 9.02
C VAL A 67 8.16 9.82 8.14
N THR A 68 9.29 9.45 7.54
CA THR A 68 9.90 10.29 6.51
C THR A 68 9.11 10.17 5.20
N ARG A 69 9.39 11.08 4.27
CA ARG A 69 8.84 11.03 2.91
C ARG A 69 9.14 9.68 2.23
N GLN A 70 10.36 9.18 2.40
CA GLN A 70 10.77 7.89 1.83
C GLN A 70 10.05 6.71 2.49
N ASP A 71 9.87 6.76 3.81
CA ASP A 71 9.10 5.73 4.53
C ASP A 71 7.65 5.68 4.08
N TYR A 72 7.04 6.86 3.90
CA TYR A 72 5.67 6.97 3.38
C TYR A 72 5.56 6.34 1.98
N LEU A 73 6.47 6.69 1.08
CA LEU A 73 6.52 6.10 -0.26
C LEU A 73 6.70 4.59 -0.19
N ARG A 74 7.61 4.12 0.65
CA ARG A 74 7.88 2.69 0.78
C ARG A 74 6.68 1.91 1.30
N GLN A 75 5.95 2.45 2.27
CA GLN A 75 4.72 1.84 2.76
C GLN A 75 3.65 1.74 1.67
N ALA A 76 3.50 2.79 0.87
CA ALA A 76 2.58 2.79 -0.26
C ALA A 76 2.93 1.70 -1.29
N GLN A 77 4.22 1.60 -1.63
CA GLN A 77 4.73 0.58 -2.55
C GLN A 77 4.53 -0.84 -2.01
N LEU A 78 4.76 -1.05 -0.70
CA LEU A 78 4.58 -2.35 -0.06
C LEU A 78 3.11 -2.80 -0.11
N LEU A 79 2.16 -1.94 0.22
CA LEU A 79 0.75 -2.30 0.15
C LEU A 79 0.32 -2.55 -1.30
N ARG A 80 0.78 -1.73 -2.24
CA ARG A 80 0.53 -1.95 -3.67
C ARG A 80 1.03 -3.31 -4.14
N ASP A 81 2.21 -3.73 -3.67
CA ASP A 81 2.84 -4.99 -4.10
C ASP A 81 2.42 -6.19 -3.25
N THR A 82 1.67 -5.98 -2.16
CA THR A 82 1.17 -7.06 -1.33
C THR A 82 0.03 -7.79 -2.03
N GLN A 83 0.11 -9.12 -2.09
CA GLN A 83 -0.94 -9.94 -2.66
C GLN A 83 -2.25 -9.78 -1.87
N ALA A 84 -3.37 -9.67 -2.59
CA ALA A 84 -4.70 -9.64 -1.99
C ALA A 84 -5.01 -10.96 -1.28
N GLY A 85 -5.76 -10.87 -0.20
CA GLY A 85 -6.15 -12.00 0.63
C GLY A 85 -5.92 -11.72 2.11
N GLY A 86 -6.53 -12.52 2.97
CA GLY A 86 -6.49 -12.28 4.41
C GLY A 86 -6.98 -10.88 4.76
N PRO A 87 -6.16 -10.06 5.44
CA PRO A 87 -6.57 -8.71 5.82
C PRO A 87 -6.57 -7.71 4.66
N VAL A 88 -6.00 -8.05 3.49
CA VAL A 88 -5.88 -7.15 2.35
C VAL A 88 -6.99 -7.39 1.35
N LEU A 89 -7.91 -6.43 1.26
CA LEU A 89 -8.99 -6.42 0.29
C LEU A 89 -8.51 -5.79 -1.02
N GLU A 90 -9.05 -6.26 -2.14
CA GLU A 90 -8.71 -5.74 -3.47
C GLU A 90 -9.94 -5.59 -4.34
N THR A 91 -9.98 -4.51 -5.11
CA THR A 91 -10.95 -4.30 -6.18
C THR A 91 -10.23 -3.74 -7.40
N VAL A 92 -10.48 -4.33 -8.56
CA VAL A 92 -10.02 -3.78 -9.85
C VAL A 92 -11.20 -3.09 -10.52
N ARG A 93 -11.05 -1.80 -10.77
CA ARG A 93 -12.07 -0.96 -11.39
C ARG A 93 -12.08 -1.15 -12.91
N ARG A 94 -13.19 -0.76 -13.57
CA ARG A 94 -13.31 -0.82 -15.03
C ARG A 94 -12.28 0.01 -15.77
N ASP A 95 -11.82 1.11 -15.16
CA ASP A 95 -10.78 1.97 -15.72
C ASP A 95 -9.35 1.39 -15.55
N GLY A 96 -9.23 0.19 -15.00
CA GLY A 96 -7.95 -0.47 -14.77
C GLY A 96 -7.26 -0.05 -13.48
N VAL A 97 -7.84 0.84 -12.69
CA VAL A 97 -7.30 1.22 -11.38
C VAL A 97 -7.59 0.11 -10.37
N THR A 98 -6.54 -0.34 -9.69
CA THR A 98 -6.66 -1.28 -8.59
C THR A 98 -6.67 -0.53 -7.27
N THR A 99 -7.57 -0.91 -6.37
CA THR A 99 -7.60 -0.40 -5.00
C THR A 99 -7.36 -1.54 -4.03
N ARG A 100 -6.58 -1.28 -2.98
CA ARG A 100 -6.36 -2.21 -1.87
C ARG A 100 -6.58 -1.52 -0.55
N PHE A 101 -7.13 -2.25 0.39
CA PHE A 101 -7.34 -1.80 1.76
C PHE A 101 -6.83 -2.84 2.74
N ASP A 102 -5.97 -2.43 3.65
CA ASP A 102 -5.45 -3.30 4.70
C ASP A 102 -6.26 -3.11 5.98
N ARG A 103 -7.02 -4.13 6.35
CA ARG A 103 -7.83 -4.13 7.57
C ARG A 103 -7.03 -4.01 8.85
N GLN A 104 -5.76 -4.45 8.85
CA GLN A 104 -4.90 -4.39 10.03
C GLN A 104 -4.41 -2.98 10.31
N THR A 105 -4.03 -2.25 9.28
CA THR A 105 -3.44 -0.91 9.41
C THR A 105 -4.44 0.21 9.14
N GLY A 106 -5.53 -0.08 8.43
CA GLY A 106 -6.45 0.93 7.95
C GLY A 106 -5.96 1.68 6.72
N ALA A 107 -4.86 1.26 6.11
CA ALA A 107 -4.29 1.92 4.95
C ALA A 107 -5.02 1.55 3.67
N PHE A 108 -5.18 2.54 2.79
CA PHE A 108 -5.79 2.43 1.48
C PHE A 108 -4.80 2.90 0.41
N VAL A 109 -4.65 2.13 -0.66
CA VAL A 109 -3.85 2.51 -1.83
C VAL A 109 -4.67 2.33 -3.10
N ALA A 110 -4.51 3.26 -4.04
CA ALA A 110 -5.03 3.13 -5.40
C ALA A 110 -3.89 3.32 -6.39
N PHE A 111 -3.83 2.47 -7.40
CA PHE A 111 -2.75 2.51 -8.39
C PHE A 111 -3.23 2.08 -9.78
N ASN A 112 -2.54 2.58 -10.80
CA ASN A 112 -2.81 2.26 -12.20
C ASN A 112 -2.31 0.87 -12.57
N GLY A 113 -2.71 0.38 -13.74
CA GLY A 113 -2.26 -0.90 -14.27
C GLY A 113 -0.76 -1.02 -14.51
N ASP A 114 -0.04 0.10 -14.58
CA ASP A 114 1.42 0.15 -14.67
C ASP A 114 2.12 0.24 -13.30
N GLY A 115 1.36 0.21 -12.21
CA GLY A 115 1.86 0.31 -10.84
C GLY A 115 2.01 1.72 -10.30
N THR A 116 1.80 2.76 -11.11
CA THR A 116 1.86 4.14 -10.65
C THR A 116 0.83 4.40 -9.56
N ILE A 117 1.28 4.86 -8.39
CA ILE A 117 0.43 5.12 -7.24
C ILE A 117 -0.32 6.43 -7.45
N ARG A 118 -1.64 6.37 -7.27
CA ARG A 118 -2.54 7.52 -7.37
C ARG A 118 -2.76 8.17 -6.02
N THR A 119 -2.95 7.36 -4.98
CA THR A 119 -3.16 7.85 -3.62
C THR A 119 -2.81 6.78 -2.60
N PHE A 120 -2.38 7.21 -1.42
CA PHE A 120 -2.11 6.36 -0.27
C PHE A 120 -2.40 7.13 1.01
N PHE A 121 -3.35 6.65 1.79
CA PHE A 121 -3.77 7.31 3.03
C PHE A 121 -4.57 6.38 3.93
N LYS A 122 -4.88 6.82 5.14
CA LYS A 122 -5.78 6.10 6.04
C LYS A 122 -7.14 6.81 6.06
N PRO A 123 -8.15 6.28 5.37
CA PRO A 123 -9.48 6.90 5.36
C PRO A 123 -10.10 6.89 6.77
N ASN A 124 -10.74 8.00 7.15
CA ASN A 124 -11.40 8.13 8.44
C ASN A 124 -12.50 7.08 8.63
N ASP A 125 -13.19 6.72 7.56
CA ASP A 125 -14.25 5.71 7.56
C ASP A 125 -13.72 4.28 7.40
N GLY A 126 -12.42 4.09 7.30
CA GLY A 126 -11.82 2.77 7.17
C GLY A 126 -12.36 1.99 5.97
N GLU A 127 -12.77 0.75 6.21
CA GLU A 127 -13.28 -0.15 5.17
C GLU A 127 -14.52 0.39 4.43
N ARG A 128 -15.32 1.23 5.05
CA ARG A 128 -16.48 1.85 4.40
C ARG A 128 -16.06 2.72 3.22
N TYR A 129 -14.96 3.45 3.34
CA TYR A 129 -14.39 4.21 2.24
C TYR A 129 -14.02 3.29 1.08
N TYR A 130 -13.30 2.20 1.37
CA TYR A 130 -12.92 1.21 0.37
C TYR A 130 -14.15 0.67 -0.38
N ARG A 131 -15.19 0.29 0.35
CA ARG A 131 -16.42 -0.25 -0.25
C ARG A 131 -17.12 0.74 -1.15
N ARG A 132 -17.21 2.02 -0.73
CA ARG A 132 -17.77 3.07 -1.57
C ARG A 132 -16.97 3.28 -2.87
N GLN A 133 -15.65 3.17 -2.79
CA GLN A 133 -14.82 3.26 -3.99
C GLN A 133 -15.03 2.07 -4.92
N ALA A 134 -15.23 0.88 -4.38
CA ALA A 134 -15.53 -0.32 -5.15
C ALA A 134 -16.89 -0.23 -5.86
N GLU A 135 -17.89 0.36 -5.21
CA GLU A 135 -19.25 0.54 -5.76
C GLU A 135 -19.29 1.54 -6.94
N ARG A 136 -18.39 2.50 -6.97
CA ARG A 136 -18.27 3.47 -8.08
C ARG A 136 -17.87 2.84 -9.42
N VAL A 137 -17.52 1.57 -9.41
CA VAL A 137 -17.14 0.81 -10.60
C VAL A 137 -18.30 0.62 -11.59
N GLY A 138 -19.53 0.85 -11.14
CA GLY A 138 -20.75 0.66 -11.94
C GLY A 138 -21.24 1.91 -12.70
N GLU A 139 -20.63 3.04 -12.46
CA GLU A 139 -20.95 4.31 -13.14
C GLU A 139 -19.88 4.57 -14.24
#